data_ea46c366d70fc52f489fcc0819fc9712
#
_entry.id   ea46c366d70fc52f489fcc0819fc9712
#
_cell.length_a   1.000
_cell.length_b   1.000
_cell.length_c   1.000
_cell.angle_alpha   90.00
_cell.angle_beta   90.00
_cell.angle_gamma   90.00
#
_symmetry.space_group_name_H-M   'P 1'
#
loop_
_entity.id
_entity.type
_entity.pdbx_description
1 polymer ?
#
loop_
_entity_poly.entity_id
_entity_poly.type
_entity_poly.pdbx_seq_one_letter_code
_entity_poly.pdbx_strand_id
1 'polypeptide(L)'
;MEKRKMLIVFVLFSVLSLSSIWTAWSQSIPQIYQQSYEEEAKGNYQEAILVLMQASRGGDNSYLYHLRLGWLQYLGNKYTDSVNSYRKAAILTKDSIEAKLGLMLPLMAQGKWSEAEKVAKEILSLDPLSFLANSRLAYIYYNLKQYKDAEASYKKVLSYYPGDIEMQVGLAWSLLKQDKKEAAEKAFGEILRYVPNHVSANAGMKMVKGK
;
A
#
# COMPACT_ATOMS: atom_id res chain seq x y z
N MET A 1 -56.91 -18.88 -46.53
CA MET A 1 -56.30 -17.55 -46.25
C MET A 1 -55.97 -17.36 -44.79
N GLU A 2 -56.38 -18.20 -43.86
CA GLU A 2 -56.17 -18.05 -42.41
C GLU A 2 -54.83 -18.58 -41.90
N LYS A 3 -54.24 -19.60 -42.49
CA LYS A 3 -52.99 -20.21 -42.02
C LYS A 3 -51.71 -19.31 -42.19
N ARG A 4 -51.73 -18.33 -43.09
CA ARG A 4 -50.59 -17.39 -43.30
C ARG A 4 -50.56 -16.23 -42.31
N LYS A 5 -51.70 -15.84 -41.72
CA LYS A 5 -51.78 -14.76 -40.73
C LYS A 5 -51.31 -15.19 -39.37
N MET A 6 -51.44 -16.47 -39.00
CA MET A 6 -51.01 -17.00 -37.71
C MET A 6 -49.50 -17.19 -37.60
N LEU A 7 -48.81 -17.40 -38.74
CA LEU A 7 -47.35 -17.58 -38.74
C LEU A 7 -46.59 -16.25 -38.55
N ILE A 8 -47.17 -15.13 -38.98
CA ILE A 8 -46.56 -13.80 -38.88
C ILE A 8 -46.64 -13.27 -37.43
N VAL A 9 -47.70 -13.62 -36.69
CA VAL A 9 -47.86 -13.21 -35.28
C VAL A 9 -46.89 -13.93 -34.37
N PHE A 10 -46.54 -15.20 -34.62
CA PHE A 10 -45.58 -15.97 -33.81
C PHE A 10 -44.14 -15.53 -34.03
N VAL A 11 -43.76 -15.07 -35.21
CA VAL A 11 -42.42 -14.59 -35.50
C VAL A 11 -42.17 -13.19 -34.88
N LEU A 12 -43.19 -12.34 -34.80
CA LEU A 12 -43.11 -11.02 -34.17
C LEU A 12 -43.04 -11.10 -32.64
N PHE A 13 -43.64 -12.11 -32.00
CA PHE A 13 -43.53 -12.30 -30.55
C PHE A 13 -42.20 -12.88 -30.12
N SER A 14 -41.51 -13.67 -30.95
CA SER A 14 -40.20 -14.23 -30.65
C SER A 14 -39.04 -13.23 -30.81
N VAL A 15 -39.23 -12.19 -31.63
CA VAL A 15 -38.22 -11.13 -31.83
C VAL A 15 -38.27 -10.07 -30.71
N LEU A 16 -39.47 -9.82 -30.14
CA LEU A 16 -39.63 -8.89 -29.02
C LEU A 16 -39.17 -9.46 -27.69
N SER A 17 -39.11 -10.78 -27.52
CA SER A 17 -38.64 -11.43 -26.30
C SER A 17 -37.11 -11.57 -26.25
N LEU A 18 -36.41 -11.45 -27.37
CA LEU A 18 -34.93 -11.50 -27.44
C LEU A 18 -34.27 -10.13 -27.23
N SER A 19 -35.00 -9.03 -27.41
CA SER A 19 -34.46 -7.68 -27.16
C SER A 19 -34.51 -7.27 -25.69
N SER A 20 -35.24 -7.96 -24.84
CA SER A 20 -35.33 -7.67 -23.39
C SER A 20 -34.32 -8.44 -22.53
N ILE A 21 -33.52 -9.34 -23.12
CA ILE A 21 -32.53 -10.15 -22.39
C ILE A 21 -31.15 -9.51 -22.43
N TRP A 22 -30.94 -8.44 -23.18
CA TRP A 22 -29.63 -7.81 -23.37
C TRP A 22 -29.40 -6.50 -22.58
N THR A 23 -30.27 -6.13 -21.65
CA THR A 23 -29.89 -5.21 -20.57
C THR A 23 -29.27 -6.02 -19.45
N ALA A 24 -28.24 -6.80 -19.78
CA ALA A 24 -27.34 -7.33 -18.78
C ALA A 24 -26.76 -6.13 -18.01
N TRP A 25 -27.12 -6.03 -16.78
CA TRP A 25 -26.80 -5.01 -15.78
C TRP A 25 -25.32 -4.70 -15.81
N SER A 26 -24.90 -3.73 -16.61
CA SER A 26 -23.57 -3.15 -16.44
C SER A 26 -23.65 -2.34 -15.16
N GLN A 27 -22.99 -2.82 -14.12
CA GLN A 27 -22.89 -2.08 -12.88
C GLN A 27 -22.33 -0.69 -13.18
N SER A 28 -22.88 0.33 -12.54
CA SER A 28 -22.31 1.66 -12.61
C SER A 28 -20.93 1.70 -11.92
N ILE A 29 -20.05 2.59 -12.33
CA ILE A 29 -18.73 2.76 -11.71
C ILE A 29 -18.83 2.87 -10.18
N PRO A 30 -19.74 3.69 -9.59
CA PRO A 30 -19.89 3.74 -8.13
C PRO A 30 -20.24 2.39 -7.48
N GLN A 31 -21.10 1.58 -8.10
CA GLN A 31 -21.46 0.25 -7.59
C GLN A 31 -20.27 -0.71 -7.62
N ILE A 32 -19.44 -0.66 -8.67
CA ILE A 32 -18.23 -1.45 -8.80
C ILE A 32 -17.23 -1.08 -7.67
N TYR A 33 -17.02 0.21 -7.42
CA TYR A 33 -16.16 0.64 -6.31
C TYR A 33 -16.69 0.17 -4.97
N GLN A 34 -17.99 0.35 -4.71
CA GLN A 34 -18.63 -0.09 -3.47
C GLN A 34 -18.40 -1.59 -3.24
N GLN A 35 -18.69 -2.42 -4.24
CA GLN A 35 -18.49 -3.86 -4.14
C GLN A 35 -17.02 -4.23 -3.94
N SER A 36 -16.10 -3.53 -4.60
CA SER A 36 -14.66 -3.74 -4.40
C SER A 36 -14.22 -3.42 -2.96
N TYR A 37 -14.81 -2.39 -2.31
CA TYR A 37 -14.56 -2.10 -0.89
C TYR A 37 -15.14 -3.16 0.03
N GLU A 38 -16.31 -3.70 -0.29
CA GLU A 38 -16.93 -4.79 0.47
C GLU A 38 -16.10 -6.07 0.43
N GLU A 39 -15.54 -6.42 -0.74
CA GLU A 39 -14.65 -7.59 -0.85
C GLU A 39 -13.30 -7.36 -0.13
N GLU A 40 -12.75 -6.14 -0.17
CA GLU A 40 -11.57 -5.79 0.62
C GLU A 40 -11.81 -5.95 2.13
N ALA A 41 -12.96 -5.48 2.62
CA ALA A 41 -13.31 -5.57 4.04
C ALA A 41 -13.44 -7.03 4.53
N LYS A 42 -13.74 -7.98 3.63
CA LYS A 42 -13.74 -9.43 3.89
C LYS A 42 -12.36 -10.06 3.79
N GLY A 43 -11.33 -9.31 3.36
CA GLY A 43 -9.99 -9.84 3.04
C GLY A 43 -9.90 -10.55 1.68
N ASN A 44 -10.93 -10.49 0.86
CA ASN A 44 -11.00 -11.12 -0.47
C ASN A 44 -10.29 -10.25 -1.52
N TYR A 45 -9.01 -9.97 -1.34
CA TYR A 45 -8.27 -9.00 -2.17
C TYR A 45 -8.26 -9.36 -3.66
N GLN A 46 -8.19 -10.65 -4.00
CA GLN A 46 -8.23 -11.07 -5.40
C GLN A 46 -9.59 -10.75 -6.04
N GLU A 47 -10.68 -10.98 -5.34
CA GLU A 47 -12.03 -10.66 -5.81
C GLU A 47 -12.24 -9.14 -5.89
N ALA A 48 -11.78 -8.40 -4.89
CA ALA A 48 -11.80 -6.93 -4.90
C ALA A 48 -11.09 -6.34 -6.13
N ILE A 49 -9.96 -6.93 -6.55
CA ILE A 49 -9.24 -6.56 -7.78
C ILE A 49 -10.09 -6.87 -9.02
N LEU A 50 -10.65 -8.08 -9.12
CA LEU A 50 -11.45 -8.50 -10.27
C LEU A 50 -12.69 -7.64 -10.45
N VAL A 51 -13.36 -7.31 -9.35
CA VAL A 51 -14.50 -6.38 -9.34
C VAL A 51 -14.06 -4.99 -9.81
N LEU A 52 -12.99 -4.43 -9.22
CA LEU A 52 -12.51 -3.09 -9.59
C LEU A 52 -12.10 -3.01 -11.08
N MET A 53 -11.52 -4.07 -11.64
CA MET A 53 -11.13 -4.10 -13.06
C MET A 53 -12.31 -3.96 -14.03
N GLN A 54 -13.55 -4.18 -13.59
CA GLN A 54 -14.73 -3.93 -14.40
C GLN A 54 -14.94 -2.42 -14.65
N ALA A 55 -14.54 -1.55 -13.71
CA ALA A 55 -14.58 -0.10 -13.89
C ALA A 55 -13.69 0.34 -15.07
N SER A 56 -12.50 -0.25 -15.22
CA SER A 56 -11.62 0.01 -16.36
C SER A 56 -12.23 -0.43 -17.71
N ARG A 57 -12.95 -1.55 -17.73
CA ARG A 57 -13.70 -1.99 -18.92
C ARG A 57 -14.83 -1.01 -19.27
N GLY A 58 -15.41 -0.36 -18.26
CA GLY A 58 -16.35 0.75 -18.39
C GLY A 58 -15.73 2.09 -18.72
N GLY A 59 -14.41 2.15 -18.97
CA GLY A 59 -13.67 3.36 -19.37
C GLY A 59 -13.00 4.11 -18.23
N ASP A 60 -13.09 3.66 -16.97
CA ASP A 60 -12.39 4.31 -15.86
C ASP A 60 -10.89 4.00 -15.92
N ASN A 61 -10.10 5.03 -16.12
CA ASN A 61 -8.63 4.99 -16.09
C ASN A 61 -8.10 6.16 -15.25
N SER A 62 -8.86 6.54 -14.22
CA SER A 62 -8.61 7.71 -13.39
C SER A 62 -7.47 7.49 -12.39
N TYR A 63 -7.02 8.58 -11.79
CA TYR A 63 -6.10 8.55 -10.65
C TYR A 63 -6.62 7.64 -9.54
N LEU A 64 -7.89 7.78 -9.16
CA LEU A 64 -8.51 7.00 -8.08
C LEU A 64 -8.51 5.50 -8.40
N TYR A 65 -8.83 5.14 -9.66
CA TYR A 65 -8.77 3.75 -10.11
C TYR A 65 -7.38 3.13 -9.89
N HIS A 66 -6.34 3.79 -10.38
CA HIS A 66 -4.97 3.28 -10.27
C HIS A 66 -4.44 3.29 -8.83
N LEU A 67 -4.79 4.30 -8.04
CA LEU A 67 -4.45 4.37 -6.62
C LEU A 67 -5.04 3.18 -5.86
N ARG A 68 -6.35 2.93 -6.03
CA ARG A 68 -7.05 1.83 -5.39
C ARG A 68 -6.57 0.47 -5.88
N LEU A 69 -6.36 0.32 -7.18
CA LEU A 69 -5.83 -0.93 -7.75
C LEU A 69 -4.45 -1.24 -7.17
N GLY A 70 -3.57 -0.24 -7.05
CA GLY A 70 -2.26 -0.38 -6.43
C GLY A 70 -2.34 -0.86 -4.99
N TRP A 71 -3.27 -0.32 -4.21
CA TRP A 71 -3.51 -0.73 -2.83
C TRP A 71 -3.98 -2.19 -2.73
N LEU A 72 -5.00 -2.57 -3.48
CA LEU A 72 -5.54 -3.94 -3.48
C LEU A 72 -4.49 -4.96 -3.94
N GLN A 73 -3.70 -4.61 -4.95
CA GLN A 73 -2.60 -5.45 -5.43
C GLN A 73 -1.50 -5.61 -4.37
N TYR A 74 -1.20 -4.55 -3.59
CA TYR A 74 -0.28 -4.63 -2.46
C TYR A 74 -0.80 -5.58 -1.38
N LEU A 75 -2.07 -5.43 -0.96
CA LEU A 75 -2.70 -6.32 0.01
C LEU A 75 -2.75 -7.77 -0.46
N GLY A 76 -2.96 -7.98 -1.76
CA GLY A 76 -2.94 -9.31 -2.40
C GLY A 76 -1.54 -9.84 -2.72
N ASN A 77 -0.47 -9.23 -2.19
CA ASN A 77 0.94 -9.59 -2.42
C ASN A 77 1.39 -9.55 -3.90
N LYS A 78 0.64 -8.86 -4.76
CA LYS A 78 0.98 -8.63 -6.17
C LYS A 78 1.85 -7.38 -6.31
N TYR A 79 3.01 -7.40 -5.69
CA TYR A 79 3.84 -6.21 -5.52
C TYR A 79 4.29 -5.58 -6.83
N THR A 80 4.61 -6.38 -7.86
CA THR A 80 5.01 -5.84 -9.17
C THR A 80 3.87 -5.08 -9.85
N ASP A 81 2.66 -5.63 -9.81
CA ASP A 81 1.48 -4.98 -10.38
C ASP A 81 1.13 -3.71 -9.58
N SER A 82 1.24 -3.79 -8.26
CA SER A 82 1.04 -2.66 -7.34
C SER A 82 1.97 -1.49 -7.68
N VAL A 83 3.27 -1.75 -7.89
CA VAL A 83 4.24 -0.73 -8.33
C VAL A 83 3.77 -0.07 -9.63
N ASN A 84 3.32 -0.86 -10.61
CA ASN A 84 2.86 -0.33 -11.89
C ASN A 84 1.60 0.54 -11.73
N SER A 85 0.66 0.11 -10.92
CA SER A 85 -0.58 0.86 -10.66
C SER A 85 -0.31 2.18 -9.93
N TYR A 86 0.50 2.17 -8.88
CA TYR A 86 0.88 3.41 -8.18
C TYR A 86 1.70 4.37 -9.06
N ARG A 87 2.59 3.85 -9.92
CA ARG A 87 3.30 4.69 -10.90
C ARG A 87 2.34 5.37 -11.87
N LYS A 88 1.30 4.66 -12.36
CA LYS A 88 0.26 5.26 -13.20
C LYS A 88 -0.50 6.34 -12.46
N ALA A 89 -0.89 6.11 -11.20
CA ALA A 89 -1.51 7.14 -10.37
C ALA A 89 -0.60 8.38 -10.23
N ALA A 90 0.68 8.19 -9.94
CA ALA A 90 1.64 9.28 -9.81
C ALA A 90 1.90 10.06 -11.13
N ILE A 91 1.72 9.42 -12.29
CA ILE A 91 1.77 10.10 -13.60
C ILE A 91 0.51 10.95 -13.82
N LEU A 92 -0.67 10.40 -13.47
CA LEU A 92 -1.95 11.10 -13.64
C LEU A 92 -2.09 12.31 -12.73
N THR A 93 -1.52 12.25 -11.53
CA THR A 93 -1.47 13.38 -10.61
C THR A 93 -0.03 13.56 -10.14
N LYS A 94 0.71 14.38 -10.89
CA LYS A 94 2.09 14.74 -10.55
C LYS A 94 2.12 15.31 -9.14
N ASP A 95 3.14 15.05 -8.38
CA ASP A 95 3.31 15.52 -6.99
C ASP A 95 2.30 14.98 -5.97
N SER A 96 1.49 13.97 -6.33
CA SER A 96 0.66 13.27 -5.36
C SER A 96 1.52 12.55 -4.32
N ILE A 97 1.53 13.08 -3.10
CA ILE A 97 2.17 12.45 -1.93
C ILE A 97 1.53 11.09 -1.64
N GLU A 98 0.21 11.00 -1.77
CA GLU A 98 -0.55 9.77 -1.52
C GLU A 98 -0.12 8.63 -2.45
N ALA A 99 -0.05 8.87 -3.76
CA ALA A 99 0.40 7.85 -4.73
C ALA A 99 1.86 7.45 -4.49
N LYS A 100 2.72 8.39 -4.14
CA LYS A 100 4.14 8.13 -3.81
C LYS A 100 4.27 7.35 -2.50
N LEU A 101 3.51 7.68 -1.46
CA LEU A 101 3.47 6.90 -0.23
C LEU A 101 2.96 5.47 -0.49
N GLY A 102 1.94 5.32 -1.32
CA GLY A 102 1.46 4.01 -1.75
C GLY A 102 2.53 3.22 -2.50
N LEU A 103 3.26 3.86 -3.43
CA LEU A 103 4.34 3.23 -4.21
C LEU A 103 5.49 2.72 -3.33
N MET A 104 5.80 3.39 -2.22
CA MET A 104 6.86 2.93 -1.31
C MET A 104 6.57 1.54 -0.74
N LEU A 105 5.31 1.21 -0.44
CA LEU A 105 4.93 -0.06 0.18
C LEU A 105 5.38 -1.29 -0.63
N PRO A 106 4.96 -1.45 -1.90
CA PRO A 106 5.37 -2.60 -2.71
C PRO A 106 6.86 -2.57 -3.08
N LEU A 107 7.50 -1.40 -3.19
CA LEU A 107 8.94 -1.32 -3.40
C LEU A 107 9.71 -1.86 -2.19
N MET A 108 9.31 -1.47 -0.98
CA MET A 108 9.90 -1.97 0.26
C MET A 108 9.65 -3.47 0.44
N ALA A 109 8.43 -3.95 0.15
CA ALA A 109 8.10 -5.38 0.20
C ALA A 109 8.93 -6.23 -0.77
N GLN A 110 9.36 -5.66 -1.91
CA GLN A 110 10.25 -6.32 -2.87
C GLN A 110 11.74 -6.15 -2.54
N GLY A 111 12.10 -5.46 -1.45
CA GLY A 111 13.48 -5.13 -1.13
C GLY A 111 14.15 -4.14 -2.10
N LYS A 112 13.36 -3.40 -2.88
CA LYS A 112 13.85 -2.37 -3.82
C LYS A 112 14.16 -1.06 -3.08
N TRP A 113 15.08 -1.18 -2.12
CA TRP A 113 15.37 -0.12 -1.15
C TRP A 113 15.82 1.18 -1.80
N SER A 114 16.69 1.13 -2.82
CA SER A 114 17.18 2.35 -3.50
C SER A 114 16.07 3.07 -4.28
N GLU A 115 15.13 2.33 -4.86
CA GLU A 115 13.97 2.95 -5.53
C GLU A 115 13.03 3.59 -4.48
N ALA A 116 12.78 2.89 -3.36
CA ALA A 116 11.97 3.40 -2.27
C ALA A 116 12.59 4.64 -1.61
N GLU A 117 13.93 4.70 -1.46
CA GLU A 117 14.66 5.87 -0.99
C GLU A 117 14.43 7.09 -1.88
N LYS A 118 14.54 6.90 -3.21
CA LYS A 118 14.30 7.98 -4.17
C LYS A 118 12.88 8.55 -4.01
N VAL A 119 11.87 7.68 -3.92
CA VAL A 119 10.47 8.10 -3.74
C VAL A 119 10.29 8.82 -2.40
N ALA A 120 10.91 8.33 -1.31
CA ALA A 120 10.86 9.01 -0.02
C ALA A 120 11.44 10.43 -0.08
N LYS A 121 12.58 10.60 -0.76
CA LYS A 121 13.21 11.93 -0.93
C LYS A 121 12.35 12.87 -1.77
N GLU A 122 11.68 12.35 -2.81
CA GLU A 122 10.71 13.14 -3.59
C GLU A 122 9.54 13.62 -2.72
N ILE A 123 8.99 12.75 -1.84
CA ILE A 123 7.95 13.16 -0.89
C ILE A 123 8.46 14.25 0.04
N LEU A 124 9.66 14.05 0.61
CA LEU A 124 10.24 14.98 1.57
C LEU A 124 10.65 16.33 0.96
N SER A 125 10.80 16.41 -0.36
CA SER A 125 10.96 17.69 -1.04
C SER A 125 9.65 18.49 -1.13
N LEU A 126 8.49 17.80 -1.08
CA LEU A 126 7.15 18.40 -1.10
C LEU A 126 6.63 18.65 0.33
N ASP A 127 6.84 17.69 1.20
CA ASP A 127 6.44 17.72 2.61
C ASP A 127 7.60 17.24 3.51
N PRO A 128 8.50 18.16 3.95
CA PRO A 128 9.65 17.82 4.79
C PRO A 128 9.28 17.22 6.15
N LEU A 129 8.04 17.43 6.61
CA LEU A 129 7.54 16.96 7.91
C LEU A 129 6.69 15.67 7.81
N SER A 130 6.51 15.12 6.62
CA SER A 130 5.76 13.88 6.43
C SER A 130 6.28 12.78 7.35
N PHE A 131 5.48 12.41 8.35
CA PHE A 131 5.81 11.33 9.29
C PHE A 131 6.09 10.02 8.54
N LEU A 132 5.17 9.62 7.65
CA LEU A 132 5.28 8.36 6.92
C LEU A 132 6.52 8.30 6.02
N ALA A 133 6.88 9.40 5.36
CA ALA A 133 8.05 9.44 4.51
C ALA A 133 9.35 9.41 5.33
N ASN A 134 9.44 10.20 6.42
CA ASN A 134 10.62 10.21 7.29
C ASN A 134 10.83 8.85 7.99
N SER A 135 9.77 8.25 8.56
CA SER A 135 9.86 6.95 9.24
C SER A 135 10.23 5.81 8.29
N ARG A 136 9.63 5.77 7.10
CA ARG A 136 10.00 4.78 6.07
C ARG A 136 11.42 4.99 5.55
N LEU A 137 11.87 6.23 5.38
CA LEU A 137 13.24 6.52 4.97
C LEU A 137 14.25 6.03 6.00
N ALA A 138 13.98 6.20 7.30
CA ALA A 138 14.82 5.66 8.36
C ALA A 138 14.93 4.12 8.27
N TYR A 139 13.81 3.44 8.06
CA TYR A 139 13.79 1.98 7.87
C TYR A 139 14.51 1.55 6.58
N ILE A 140 14.36 2.30 5.49
CA ILE A 140 15.06 2.04 4.22
C ILE A 140 16.58 2.14 4.42
N TYR A 141 17.08 3.19 5.06
CA TYR A 141 18.51 3.32 5.36
C TYR A 141 19.02 2.15 6.21
N TYR A 142 18.25 1.70 7.20
CA TYR A 142 18.62 0.53 7.98
C TYR A 142 18.78 -0.73 7.08
N ASN A 143 17.87 -0.96 6.15
CA ASN A 143 17.93 -2.11 5.23
C ASN A 143 19.04 -1.97 4.17
N LEU A 144 19.40 -0.75 3.79
CA LEU A 144 20.58 -0.46 2.96
C LEU A 144 21.90 -0.58 3.73
N LYS A 145 21.86 -0.93 5.03
CA LYS A 145 23.01 -0.97 5.94
C LYS A 145 23.70 0.39 6.13
N GLN A 146 23.04 1.48 5.79
CA GLN A 146 23.45 2.86 6.01
C GLN A 146 23.04 3.27 7.43
N TYR A 147 23.64 2.61 8.43
CA TYR A 147 23.19 2.70 9.82
C TYR A 147 23.36 4.09 10.45
N LYS A 148 24.34 4.89 9.98
CA LYS A 148 24.49 6.29 10.42
C LYS A 148 23.34 7.17 9.93
N ASP A 149 22.91 6.99 8.67
CA ASP A 149 21.80 7.73 8.09
C ASP A 149 20.46 7.28 8.69
N ALA A 150 20.33 5.97 8.97
CA ALA A 150 19.21 5.43 9.71
C ALA A 150 19.09 6.04 11.11
N GLU A 151 20.20 6.07 11.88
CA GLU A 151 20.23 6.70 13.20
C GLU A 151 19.81 8.18 13.16
N ALA A 152 20.35 8.94 12.20
CA ALA A 152 20.00 10.35 12.05
C ALA A 152 18.51 10.54 11.70
N SER A 153 17.99 9.69 10.81
CA SER A 153 16.61 9.74 10.39
C SER A 153 15.64 9.33 11.51
N TYR A 154 15.94 8.27 12.27
CA TYR A 154 15.14 7.90 13.45
C TYR A 154 15.15 9.00 14.51
N LYS A 155 16.30 9.60 14.80
CA LYS A 155 16.39 10.74 15.72
C LYS A 155 15.57 11.93 15.26
N LYS A 156 15.57 12.22 13.96
CA LYS A 156 14.73 13.28 13.38
C LYS A 156 13.24 13.00 13.62
N VAL A 157 12.76 11.77 13.36
CA VAL A 157 11.36 11.43 13.63
C VAL A 157 11.05 11.56 15.13
N LEU A 158 11.92 11.04 15.99
CA LEU A 158 11.74 11.08 17.45
C LEU A 158 11.80 12.50 18.04
N SER A 159 12.39 13.47 17.33
CA SER A 159 12.35 14.86 17.79
C SER A 159 10.93 15.48 17.72
N TYR A 160 10.09 14.96 16.85
CA TYR A 160 8.66 15.35 16.72
C TYR A 160 7.72 14.35 17.40
N TYR A 161 8.10 13.07 17.45
CA TYR A 161 7.29 11.96 17.96
C TYR A 161 8.08 11.15 18.99
N PRO A 162 8.43 11.73 20.14
CA PRO A 162 9.34 11.10 21.11
C PRO A 162 8.79 9.80 21.73
N GLY A 163 7.48 9.63 21.75
CA GLY A 163 6.80 8.44 22.28
C GLY A 163 6.64 7.29 21.30
N ASP A 164 7.11 7.41 20.06
CA ASP A 164 6.96 6.33 19.06
C ASP A 164 7.93 5.19 19.35
N ILE A 165 7.41 4.10 19.86
CA ILE A 165 8.17 2.91 20.26
C ILE A 165 8.89 2.26 19.08
N GLU A 166 8.24 2.16 17.92
CA GLU A 166 8.85 1.53 16.73
C GLU A 166 10.05 2.35 16.21
N MET A 167 9.97 3.68 16.28
CA MET A 167 11.08 4.54 15.93
C MET A 167 12.23 4.44 16.96
N GLN A 168 11.93 4.31 18.24
CA GLN A 168 12.93 4.05 19.29
C GLN A 168 13.61 2.70 19.06
N VAL A 169 12.86 1.66 18.72
CA VAL A 169 13.40 0.33 18.37
C VAL A 169 14.31 0.40 17.15
N GLY A 170 13.90 1.09 16.09
CA GLY A 170 14.73 1.30 14.91
C GLY A 170 16.02 2.03 15.20
N LEU A 171 15.98 3.06 16.06
CA LEU A 171 17.16 3.77 16.54
C LEU A 171 18.10 2.84 17.32
N ALA A 172 17.58 2.06 18.27
CA ALA A 172 18.37 1.13 19.09
C ALA A 172 19.08 0.08 18.22
N TRP A 173 18.39 -0.50 17.25
CA TRP A 173 18.98 -1.41 16.27
C TRP A 173 20.06 -0.73 15.41
N SER A 174 19.83 0.51 14.98
CA SER A 174 20.81 1.26 14.19
C SER A 174 22.08 1.54 14.98
N LEU A 175 21.98 1.80 16.28
CA LEU A 175 23.11 1.94 17.20
C LEU A 175 23.85 0.61 17.35
N LEU A 176 23.15 -0.48 17.59
CA LEU A 176 23.75 -1.81 17.72
C LEU A 176 24.53 -2.22 16.48
N LYS A 177 23.96 -1.98 15.29
CA LYS A 177 24.60 -2.29 14.00
C LYS A 177 25.85 -1.45 13.72
N GLN A 178 26.04 -0.35 14.45
CA GLN A 178 27.25 0.49 14.42
C GLN A 178 28.26 0.11 15.54
N ASP A 179 28.05 -0.99 16.25
CA ASP A 179 28.82 -1.43 17.42
C ASP A 179 28.82 -0.42 18.60
N LYS A 180 27.80 0.46 18.64
CA LYS A 180 27.58 1.41 19.76
C LYS A 180 26.81 0.71 20.87
N LYS A 181 27.42 -0.32 21.48
CA LYS A 181 26.74 -1.29 22.37
C LYS A 181 26.10 -0.63 23.59
N GLU A 182 26.82 0.26 24.28
CA GLU A 182 26.33 0.93 25.50
C GLU A 182 25.09 1.81 25.18
N ALA A 183 25.16 2.54 24.05
CA ALA A 183 24.02 3.36 23.61
C ALA A 183 22.80 2.51 23.19
N ALA A 184 23.06 1.37 22.53
CA ALA A 184 22.01 0.42 22.14
C ALA A 184 21.38 -0.23 23.37
N GLU A 185 22.18 -0.66 24.36
CA GLU A 185 21.69 -1.25 25.60
C GLU A 185 20.77 -0.28 26.36
N LYS A 186 21.22 0.99 26.50
CA LYS A 186 20.41 2.04 27.11
C LYS A 186 19.10 2.23 26.35
N ALA A 187 19.14 2.33 25.02
CA ALA A 187 17.94 2.54 24.20
C ALA A 187 16.96 1.36 24.30
N PHE A 188 17.42 0.11 24.20
CA PHE A 188 16.57 -1.06 24.40
C PHE A 188 16.03 -1.12 25.84
N GLY A 189 16.83 -0.77 26.85
CA GLY A 189 16.41 -0.74 28.25
C GLY A 189 15.29 0.26 28.49
N GLU A 190 15.35 1.45 27.91
CA GLU A 190 14.26 2.43 28.00
C GLU A 190 12.97 1.91 27.37
N ILE A 191 13.03 1.27 26.22
CA ILE A 191 11.84 0.66 25.58
C ILE A 191 11.23 -0.41 26.51
N LEU A 192 12.07 -1.31 27.04
CA LEU A 192 11.61 -2.43 27.86
C LEU A 192 11.08 -1.99 29.24
N ARG A 193 11.43 -0.80 29.71
CA ARG A 193 10.83 -0.20 30.91
C ARG A 193 9.34 0.10 30.72
N TYR A 194 8.92 0.50 29.51
CA TYR A 194 7.52 0.82 29.20
C TYR A 194 6.78 -0.37 28.57
N VAL A 195 7.48 -1.17 27.76
CA VAL A 195 6.93 -2.32 27.03
C VAL A 195 7.80 -3.57 27.30
N PRO A 196 7.71 -4.19 28.51
CA PRO A 196 8.61 -5.27 28.92
C PRO A 196 8.64 -6.48 27.98
N ASN A 197 7.52 -6.76 27.30
CA ASN A 197 7.37 -7.91 26.40
C ASN A 197 7.62 -7.54 24.92
N HIS A 198 8.23 -6.40 24.61
CA HIS A 198 8.50 -6.01 23.23
C HIS A 198 9.51 -6.97 22.59
N VAL A 199 9.05 -7.77 21.63
CA VAL A 199 9.82 -8.89 21.04
C VAL A 199 11.15 -8.42 20.46
N SER A 200 11.12 -7.38 19.62
CA SER A 200 12.32 -6.87 18.93
C SER A 200 13.32 -6.23 19.91
N ALA A 201 12.83 -5.47 20.91
CA ALA A 201 13.72 -4.87 21.92
C ALA A 201 14.38 -5.92 22.82
N ASN A 202 13.65 -6.97 23.20
CA ASN A 202 14.20 -8.10 23.94
C ASN A 202 15.26 -8.86 23.14
N ALA A 203 15.05 -9.06 21.83
CA ALA A 203 16.04 -9.67 20.96
C ALA A 203 17.32 -8.79 20.86
N GLY A 204 17.16 -7.48 20.70
CA GLY A 204 18.28 -6.54 20.67
C GLY A 204 19.06 -6.53 21.98
N MET A 205 18.37 -6.51 23.12
CA MET A 205 19.00 -6.57 24.45
C MET A 205 19.83 -7.85 24.66
N LYS A 206 19.31 -9.00 24.21
CA LYS A 206 20.07 -10.28 24.26
C LYS A 206 21.34 -10.20 23.42
N MET A 207 21.26 -9.65 22.20
CA MET A 207 22.45 -9.50 21.33
C MET A 207 23.49 -8.55 21.90
N VAL A 208 23.09 -7.46 22.55
CA VAL A 208 24.02 -6.53 23.23
C VAL A 208 24.76 -7.26 24.34
N LYS A 209 24.08 -8.09 25.13
CA LYS A 209 24.64 -8.83 26.27
C LYS A 209 25.41 -10.11 25.89
N GLY A 210 25.51 -10.40 24.60
CA GLY A 210 26.22 -11.59 24.10
C GLY A 210 25.58 -12.93 24.49
N LYS A 211 24.23 -12.95 24.66
CA LYS A 211 23.46 -14.12 25.09
C LYS A 211 22.61 -14.67 23.95
#